data_cdc8a6c0d14d0b40705c7c6d70ece385
#
_entry.id   cdc8a6c0d14d0b40705c7c6d70ece385
#
_cell.length_a   1.000
_cell.length_b   1.000
_cell.length_c   1.000
_cell.angle_alpha   90.00
_cell.angle_beta   90.00
_cell.angle_gamma   90.00
#
_symmetry.space_group_name_H-M   'P 1'
#
loop_
_entity.id
_entity.type
_entity.pdbx_description
1 polymer ?
#
loop_
_entity_poly.entity_id
_entity_poly.type
_entity_poly.pdbx_seq_one_letter_code
_entity_poly.pdbx_strand_id
1 'polypeptide(L)'
;MKIGVPKETAAGEHRVALVPETVRSLSKTEGVELVVEAGAGGEAGHPDSQYSEAGAAVGSAADVAAADVIVRVDLPNSGEIAGMRSGQTLISHLSPWTSAETNAALAQAGVTAFAMEAIPRTTRAQAMDALSSQATAAGYAATLIAARESGRFWGMLTTAAGTIRPAKVMVLGAGVAGLQAVATAKRIGAIVTGFDIRRAAWEQIASLGGRPLELDFIPDAEGEGGYARPLTDEENEQVRDALAENAARQDVIITTAAIPGRPAPILITEAAVANMEPGSVIVDLAAETGGNCELTEAGQTVERDGVKIIGPRNLASELPGHASQLYAKNVENLLGLMITDEGKFELDFEDDIIDAACVAHEGEIRGERTAR
;
A
#
# COMPACT_ATOMS: atom_id res chain seq x y z
N MET A 1 11.16 -18.17 21.97
CA MET A 1 10.63 -16.81 21.86
C MET A 1 9.15 -16.82 21.50
N LYS A 2 8.41 -15.77 21.87
CA LYS A 2 6.97 -15.68 21.63
C LYS A 2 6.65 -14.53 20.68
N ILE A 3 5.91 -14.83 19.60
CA ILE A 3 5.43 -13.85 18.63
C ILE A 3 3.95 -13.59 18.89
N GLY A 4 3.56 -12.34 19.06
CA GLY A 4 2.21 -11.89 19.30
C GLY A 4 1.61 -11.16 18.09
N VAL A 5 0.38 -11.51 17.75
CA VAL A 5 -0.40 -10.87 16.68
C VAL A 5 -1.63 -10.24 17.30
N PRO A 6 -1.68 -8.91 17.49
CA PRO A 6 -2.85 -8.23 18.01
C PRO A 6 -3.97 -8.16 16.96
N LYS A 7 -5.17 -7.91 17.43
CA LYS A 7 -6.26 -7.44 16.60
C LYS A 7 -6.02 -5.98 16.26
N GLU A 8 -6.13 -5.64 14.98
CA GLU A 8 -6.04 -4.23 14.55
C GLU A 8 -7.26 -3.44 15.05
N THR A 9 -7.00 -2.20 15.48
CA THR A 9 -8.03 -1.35 16.11
C THR A 9 -8.28 -0.05 15.34
N ALA A 10 -7.44 0.25 14.33
CA ALA A 10 -7.62 1.43 13.51
C ALA A 10 -8.90 1.34 12.67
N ALA A 11 -9.61 2.45 12.54
CA ALA A 11 -10.84 2.50 11.76
C ALA A 11 -10.57 2.18 10.28
N GLY A 12 -11.28 1.18 9.75
CA GLY A 12 -11.11 0.73 8.36
C GLY A 12 -9.92 -0.22 8.14
N GLU A 13 -9.24 -0.67 9.20
CA GLU A 13 -8.25 -1.74 9.10
C GLU A 13 -8.91 -3.10 9.37
N HIS A 14 -8.95 -3.94 8.34
CA HIS A 14 -9.57 -5.27 8.36
C HIS A 14 -8.55 -6.40 8.16
N ARG A 15 -7.28 -6.04 7.92
CA ARG A 15 -6.18 -6.99 7.73
C ARG A 15 -5.71 -7.54 9.06
N VAL A 16 -4.94 -8.62 8.98
CA VAL A 16 -4.21 -9.21 10.09
C VAL A 16 -2.77 -9.48 9.67
N ALA A 17 -1.82 -9.28 10.57
CA ALA A 17 -0.41 -9.34 10.23
C ALA A 17 0.12 -10.73 9.90
N LEU A 18 -0.42 -11.79 10.50
CA LEU A 18 -0.12 -13.18 10.15
C LEU A 18 -1.41 -13.95 9.88
N VAL A 19 -1.39 -14.77 8.83
CA VAL A 19 -2.50 -15.66 8.49
C VAL A 19 -2.19 -17.10 8.96
N PRO A 20 -3.19 -18.00 9.06
CA PRO A 20 -2.96 -19.38 9.54
C PRO A 20 -1.87 -20.15 8.79
N GLU A 21 -1.67 -19.86 7.49
CA GLU A 21 -0.61 -20.48 6.68
C GLU A 21 0.79 -20.10 7.19
N THR A 22 1.04 -18.80 7.40
CA THR A 22 2.33 -18.30 7.92
C THR A 22 2.54 -18.71 9.39
N VAL A 23 1.49 -18.73 10.20
CA VAL A 23 1.53 -19.29 11.56
C VAL A 23 1.99 -20.73 11.54
N ARG A 24 1.41 -21.58 10.67
CA ARG A 24 1.80 -22.99 10.53
C ARG A 24 3.24 -23.15 10.08
N SER A 25 3.75 -22.25 9.27
CA SER A 25 5.15 -22.24 8.85
C SER A 25 6.08 -21.92 10.01
N LEU A 26 5.83 -20.81 10.70
CA LEU A 26 6.64 -20.34 11.84
C LEU A 26 6.60 -21.32 13.03
N SER A 27 5.46 -21.97 13.29
CA SER A 27 5.29 -22.96 14.37
C SER A 27 6.15 -24.22 14.20
N LYS A 28 6.74 -24.43 13.02
CA LYS A 28 7.67 -25.57 12.79
C LYS A 28 9.06 -25.30 13.33
N THR A 29 9.42 -24.04 13.56
CA THR A 29 10.72 -23.67 14.10
C THR A 29 10.73 -23.95 15.61
N GLU A 30 11.65 -24.79 16.05
CA GLU A 30 11.77 -25.14 17.47
C GLU A 30 12.01 -23.88 18.31
N GLY A 31 11.36 -23.77 19.46
CA GLY A 31 11.48 -22.61 20.36
C GLY A 31 10.68 -21.38 19.94
N VAL A 32 9.90 -21.42 18.85
CA VAL A 32 8.97 -20.34 18.45
C VAL A 32 7.56 -20.67 18.90
N GLU A 33 6.99 -19.79 19.70
CA GLU A 33 5.59 -19.83 20.15
C GLU A 33 4.83 -18.67 19.51
N LEU A 34 3.58 -18.90 19.10
CA LEU A 34 2.73 -17.86 18.55
C LEU A 34 1.47 -17.69 19.39
N VAL A 35 1.08 -16.45 19.62
CA VAL A 35 -0.20 -16.09 20.22
C VAL A 35 -0.90 -15.08 19.32
N VAL A 36 -2.15 -15.35 18.97
CA VAL A 36 -3.00 -14.47 18.19
C VAL A 36 -4.15 -13.99 19.06
N GLU A 37 -4.43 -12.71 19.04
CA GLU A 37 -5.57 -12.16 19.78
C GLU A 37 -6.88 -12.70 19.22
N ALA A 38 -7.79 -13.07 20.12
CA ALA A 38 -9.10 -13.59 19.75
C ALA A 38 -9.84 -12.64 18.80
N GLY A 39 -10.26 -13.16 17.65
CA GLY A 39 -10.94 -12.42 16.60
C GLY A 39 -10.04 -11.56 15.71
N ALA A 40 -8.71 -11.60 15.84
CA ALA A 40 -7.79 -10.78 15.04
C ALA A 40 -7.91 -11.03 13.53
N GLY A 41 -8.07 -12.29 13.11
CA GLY A 41 -8.20 -12.65 11.70
C GLY A 41 -9.63 -12.66 11.15
N GLY A 42 -10.64 -12.35 12.00
CA GLY A 42 -12.05 -12.55 11.64
C GLY A 42 -12.48 -11.79 10.40
N GLU A 43 -12.11 -10.51 10.29
CA GLU A 43 -12.45 -9.67 9.13
C GLU A 43 -11.65 -10.04 7.88
N ALA A 44 -10.48 -10.64 8.03
CA ALA A 44 -9.69 -11.22 6.95
C ALA A 44 -10.16 -12.63 6.50
N GLY A 45 -11.23 -13.15 7.10
CA GLY A 45 -11.78 -14.46 6.77
C GLY A 45 -11.09 -15.63 7.47
N HIS A 46 -10.30 -15.38 8.50
CA HIS A 46 -9.56 -16.37 9.28
C HIS A 46 -10.11 -16.47 10.71
N PRO A 47 -11.02 -17.41 11.00
CA PRO A 47 -11.53 -17.61 12.36
C PRO A 47 -10.46 -18.19 13.29
N ASP A 48 -10.63 -17.97 14.60
CA ASP A 48 -9.70 -18.38 15.66
C ASP A 48 -9.32 -19.86 15.59
N SER A 49 -10.27 -20.72 15.21
CA SER A 49 -10.03 -22.17 15.07
C SER A 49 -8.92 -22.50 14.07
N GLN A 50 -8.81 -21.73 12.96
CA GLN A 50 -7.74 -21.95 11.96
C GLN A 50 -6.36 -21.60 12.53
N TYR A 51 -6.25 -20.60 13.40
CA TYR A 51 -5.00 -20.28 14.09
C TYR A 51 -4.60 -21.35 15.09
N SER A 52 -5.56 -21.87 15.86
CA SER A 52 -5.33 -22.97 16.77
C SER A 52 -4.88 -24.24 16.04
N GLU A 53 -5.51 -24.57 14.91
CA GLU A 53 -5.12 -25.70 14.04
C GLU A 53 -3.76 -25.49 13.38
N ALA A 54 -3.34 -24.22 13.20
CA ALA A 54 -2.03 -23.87 12.65
C ALA A 54 -0.89 -23.91 13.70
N GLY A 55 -1.24 -24.04 15.00
CA GLY A 55 -0.28 -24.17 16.09
C GLY A 55 -0.11 -22.91 16.95
N ALA A 56 -0.91 -21.87 16.75
CA ALA A 56 -0.90 -20.70 17.63
C ALA A 56 -1.85 -20.88 18.81
N ALA A 57 -1.50 -20.29 19.95
CA ALA A 57 -2.47 -20.03 21.01
C ALA A 57 -3.38 -18.87 20.60
N VAL A 58 -4.69 -18.99 20.86
CA VAL A 58 -5.61 -17.87 20.78
C VAL A 58 -5.78 -17.30 22.19
N GLY A 59 -5.49 -16.01 22.35
CA GLY A 59 -5.40 -15.38 23.67
C GLY A 59 -6.08 -14.01 23.72
N SER A 60 -5.92 -13.35 24.84
CA SER A 60 -6.36 -11.97 25.05
C SER A 60 -5.34 -10.96 24.53
N ALA A 61 -5.71 -9.68 24.44
CA ALA A 61 -4.77 -8.59 24.16
C ALA A 61 -3.59 -8.57 25.15
N ALA A 62 -3.82 -8.93 26.42
CA ALA A 62 -2.76 -9.00 27.43
C ALA A 62 -1.78 -10.14 27.15
N ASP A 63 -2.23 -11.30 26.65
CA ASP A 63 -1.38 -12.42 26.27
C ASP A 63 -0.49 -12.07 25.07
N VAL A 64 -1.04 -11.31 24.12
CA VAL A 64 -0.29 -10.78 22.97
C VAL A 64 0.72 -9.71 23.41
N ALA A 65 0.31 -8.76 24.25
CA ALA A 65 1.20 -7.72 24.78
C ALA A 65 2.38 -8.28 25.59
N ALA A 66 2.24 -9.50 26.13
CA ALA A 66 3.32 -10.21 26.83
C ALA A 66 4.33 -10.92 25.91
N ALA A 67 4.13 -10.92 24.60
CA ALA A 67 5.05 -11.55 23.63
C ALA A 67 6.37 -10.79 23.50
N ASP A 68 7.40 -11.46 23.01
CA ASP A 68 8.73 -10.87 22.79
C ASP A 68 8.77 -10.04 21.51
N VAL A 69 8.06 -10.51 20.48
CA VAL A 69 7.93 -9.86 19.18
C VAL A 69 6.45 -9.61 18.91
N ILE A 70 6.08 -8.37 18.65
CA ILE A 70 4.73 -7.99 18.23
C ILE A 70 4.75 -7.73 16.73
N VAL A 71 3.83 -8.39 16.02
CA VAL A 71 3.68 -8.22 14.57
C VAL A 71 2.29 -7.69 14.28
N ARG A 72 2.21 -6.53 13.65
CA ARG A 72 0.94 -5.90 13.31
C ARG A 72 1.00 -5.27 11.92
N VAL A 73 -0.15 -4.83 11.40
CA VAL A 73 -0.24 -4.18 10.09
C VAL A 73 -0.05 -2.69 10.21
N ASP A 74 -0.83 -2.04 11.06
CA ASP A 74 -0.94 -0.59 11.13
C ASP A 74 -0.05 0.02 12.22
N LEU A 75 0.15 1.33 12.14
CA LEU A 75 0.91 2.13 13.09
C LEU A 75 0.28 2.01 14.51
N PRO A 76 1.05 1.66 15.54
CA PRO A 76 0.53 1.64 16.90
C PRO A 76 0.18 3.05 17.37
N ASN A 77 -0.92 3.18 18.09
CA ASN A 77 -1.25 4.44 18.75
C ASN A 77 -0.41 4.68 20.01
N SER A 78 -0.44 5.89 20.55
CA SER A 78 0.38 6.28 21.72
C SER A 78 0.11 5.44 22.97
N GLY A 79 -1.14 4.97 23.16
CA GLY A 79 -1.49 4.09 24.28
C GLY A 79 -0.92 2.69 24.12
N GLU A 80 -0.91 2.15 22.92
CA GLU A 80 -0.30 0.86 22.59
C GLU A 80 1.22 0.92 22.79
N ILE A 81 1.88 2.00 22.33
CA ILE A 81 3.33 2.19 22.55
C ILE A 81 3.65 2.29 24.04
N ALA A 82 2.87 3.05 24.81
CA ALA A 82 3.05 3.18 26.25
C ALA A 82 2.87 1.86 27.02
N GLY A 83 2.11 0.91 26.46
CA GLY A 83 1.93 -0.43 26.99
C GLY A 83 3.04 -1.41 26.63
N MET A 84 3.96 -1.06 25.73
CA MET A 84 5.07 -1.92 25.32
C MET A 84 6.16 -1.98 26.40
N ARG A 85 6.84 -3.12 26.47
CA ARG A 85 7.94 -3.35 27.41
C ARG A 85 9.29 -3.04 26.75
N SER A 86 10.21 -2.46 27.49
CA SER A 86 11.60 -2.34 27.04
C SER A 86 12.16 -3.71 26.64
N GLY A 87 12.86 -3.75 25.53
CA GLY A 87 13.41 -4.98 24.95
C GLY A 87 12.44 -5.77 24.05
N GLN A 88 11.18 -5.35 23.92
CA GLN A 88 10.26 -5.94 22.93
C GLN A 88 10.65 -5.52 21.51
N THR A 89 10.33 -6.37 20.55
CA THR A 89 10.43 -6.04 19.12
C THR A 89 9.05 -5.79 18.53
N LEU A 90 8.94 -4.75 17.72
CA LEU A 90 7.74 -4.42 16.93
C LEU A 90 8.06 -4.50 15.45
N ILE A 91 7.23 -5.19 14.67
CA ILE A 91 7.27 -5.21 13.21
C ILE A 91 5.92 -4.72 12.69
N SER A 92 5.92 -3.61 11.94
CA SER A 92 4.68 -2.97 11.48
C SER A 92 4.94 -1.99 10.34
N HIS A 93 3.89 -1.45 9.71
CA HIS A 93 3.99 -0.15 9.05
C HIS A 93 4.13 0.94 10.12
N LEU A 94 5.15 1.78 10.03
CA LEU A 94 5.46 2.80 11.04
C LEU A 94 5.51 4.22 10.49
N SER A 95 5.42 4.38 9.16
CA SER A 95 5.56 5.69 8.48
C SER A 95 6.80 6.46 8.92
N PRO A 96 8.01 5.88 8.90
CA PRO A 96 9.17 6.37 9.65
C PRO A 96 9.64 7.75 9.19
N TRP A 97 9.32 8.16 7.96
CA TRP A 97 9.71 9.47 7.42
C TRP A 97 8.73 10.60 7.76
N THR A 98 7.51 10.27 8.22
CA THR A 98 6.45 11.25 8.51
C THR A 98 5.98 11.21 9.96
N SER A 99 6.32 10.15 10.71
CA SER A 99 5.89 9.93 12.09
C SER A 99 7.06 10.03 13.08
N ALA A 100 7.78 11.15 13.08
CA ALA A 100 8.94 11.37 13.96
C ALA A 100 8.61 11.20 15.45
N GLU A 101 7.41 11.62 15.87
CA GLU A 101 6.93 11.46 17.26
C GLU A 101 6.78 9.98 17.63
N THR A 102 6.26 9.15 16.72
CA THR A 102 6.13 7.70 16.93
C THR A 102 7.51 7.04 17.04
N ASN A 103 8.44 7.39 16.15
CA ASN A 103 9.81 6.87 16.20
C ASN A 103 10.49 7.21 17.53
N ALA A 104 10.32 8.46 17.99
CA ALA A 104 10.85 8.91 19.28
C ALA A 104 10.19 8.19 20.46
N ALA A 105 8.87 7.98 20.42
CA ALA A 105 8.15 7.25 21.48
C ALA A 105 8.58 5.78 21.57
N LEU A 106 8.77 5.10 20.43
CA LEU A 106 9.25 3.71 20.38
C LEU A 106 10.69 3.59 20.92
N ALA A 107 11.57 4.51 20.51
CA ALA A 107 12.92 4.56 21.06
C ALA A 107 12.92 4.81 22.59
N GLN A 108 12.12 5.78 23.04
CA GLN A 108 11.99 6.12 24.47
C GLN A 108 11.42 4.97 25.32
N ALA A 109 10.52 4.15 24.73
CA ALA A 109 10.02 2.94 25.37
C ALA A 109 11.05 1.80 25.39
N GLY A 110 12.19 1.95 24.73
CA GLY A 110 13.21 0.91 24.61
C GLY A 110 12.78 -0.26 23.72
N VAL A 111 11.89 -0.01 22.78
CA VAL A 111 11.38 -0.99 21.82
C VAL A 111 12.31 -1.03 20.61
N THR A 112 12.64 -2.24 20.13
CA THR A 112 13.27 -2.41 18.82
C THR A 112 12.18 -2.44 17.75
N ALA A 113 12.17 -1.47 16.84
CA ALA A 113 11.08 -1.30 15.91
C ALA A 113 11.54 -1.40 14.45
N PHE A 114 10.83 -2.22 13.67
CA PHE A 114 11.08 -2.45 12.25
C PHE A 114 9.90 -1.94 11.42
N ALA A 115 10.19 -1.03 10.49
CA ALA A 115 9.22 -0.48 9.55
C ALA A 115 9.22 -1.31 8.26
N MET A 116 8.10 -1.95 7.94
CA MET A 116 7.95 -2.76 6.73
C MET A 116 8.12 -1.95 5.44
N GLU A 117 7.82 -0.67 5.47
CA GLU A 117 8.01 0.25 4.36
C GLU A 117 9.45 0.77 4.20
N ALA A 118 10.32 0.54 5.17
CA ALA A 118 11.73 0.91 5.11
C ALA A 118 12.64 -0.19 4.54
N ILE A 119 12.08 -1.34 4.22
CA ILE A 119 12.79 -2.44 3.54
C ILE A 119 13.35 -1.95 2.21
N PRO A 120 14.65 -2.17 1.92
CA PRO A 120 15.29 -1.67 0.72
C PRO A 120 14.78 -2.39 -0.54
N ARG A 121 14.72 -1.67 -1.67
CA ARG A 121 14.27 -2.24 -2.95
C ARG A 121 15.41 -2.95 -3.68
N THR A 122 15.88 -4.04 -3.10
CA THR A 122 16.90 -4.92 -3.69
C THR A 122 16.29 -6.26 -4.10
N THR A 123 16.94 -6.99 -4.99
CA THR A 123 16.47 -8.31 -5.43
C THR A 123 16.29 -9.26 -4.25
N ARG A 124 17.18 -9.21 -3.25
CA ARG A 124 17.12 -10.05 -2.05
C ARG A 124 15.91 -9.73 -1.17
N ALA A 125 15.50 -8.46 -1.12
CA ALA A 125 14.43 -7.97 -0.27
C ALA A 125 13.03 -8.02 -0.91
N GLN A 126 12.90 -8.39 -2.20
CA GLN A 126 11.62 -8.37 -2.92
C GLN A 126 10.51 -9.15 -2.22
N ALA A 127 10.84 -10.30 -1.60
CA ALA A 127 9.87 -11.12 -0.88
C ALA A 127 9.37 -10.45 0.43
N MET A 128 10.03 -9.40 0.89
CA MET A 128 9.71 -8.64 2.11
C MET A 128 9.06 -7.29 1.79
N ASP A 129 8.95 -6.90 0.50
CA ASP A 129 8.41 -5.59 0.07
C ASP A 129 6.90 -5.50 0.29
N ALA A 130 6.52 -5.06 1.50
CA ALA A 130 5.15 -4.85 1.89
C ALA A 130 4.49 -3.68 1.15
N LEU A 131 5.26 -2.64 0.77
CA LEU A 131 4.71 -1.54 -0.04
C LEU A 131 4.19 -2.06 -1.39
N SER A 132 4.98 -2.89 -2.09
CA SER A 132 4.57 -3.45 -3.37
C SER A 132 3.39 -4.42 -3.23
N SER A 133 3.40 -5.28 -2.22
CA SER A 133 2.31 -6.24 -2.00
C SER A 133 0.98 -5.55 -1.70
N GLN A 134 0.99 -4.52 -0.85
CA GLN A 134 -0.21 -3.77 -0.49
C GLN A 134 -0.65 -2.81 -1.62
N ALA A 135 0.29 -2.22 -2.36
CA ALA A 135 -0.02 -1.42 -3.55
C ALA A 135 -0.73 -2.26 -4.64
N THR A 136 -0.39 -3.54 -4.78
CA THR A 136 -1.11 -4.47 -5.68
C THR A 136 -2.57 -4.60 -5.29
N ALA A 137 -2.87 -4.84 -4.00
CA ALA A 137 -4.24 -4.92 -3.50
C ALA A 137 -4.99 -3.58 -3.70
N ALA A 138 -4.34 -2.46 -3.39
CA ALA A 138 -4.93 -1.14 -3.55
C ALA A 138 -5.27 -0.80 -5.01
N GLY A 139 -4.38 -1.09 -5.96
CA GLY A 139 -4.64 -0.86 -7.40
C GLY A 139 -5.80 -1.69 -7.94
N TYR A 140 -5.93 -2.93 -7.47
CA TYR A 140 -7.08 -3.78 -7.80
C TYR A 140 -8.37 -3.23 -7.21
N ALA A 141 -8.41 -2.92 -5.92
CA ALA A 141 -9.57 -2.38 -5.23
C ALA A 141 -10.05 -1.06 -5.86
N ALA A 142 -9.13 -0.12 -6.13
CA ALA A 142 -9.43 1.14 -6.79
C ALA A 142 -10.13 0.96 -8.15
N THR A 143 -9.67 -0.02 -8.92
CA THR A 143 -10.28 -0.32 -10.23
C THR A 143 -11.70 -0.83 -10.08
N LEU A 144 -11.98 -1.67 -9.09
CA LEU A 144 -13.34 -2.17 -8.82
C LEU A 144 -14.26 -1.06 -8.30
N ILE A 145 -13.75 -0.19 -7.43
CA ILE A 145 -14.50 1.00 -6.98
C ILE A 145 -14.86 1.88 -8.19
N ALA A 146 -13.88 2.19 -9.04
CA ALA A 146 -14.07 2.98 -10.24
C ALA A 146 -15.11 2.34 -11.19
N ALA A 147 -15.05 1.01 -11.35
CA ALA A 147 -16.00 0.29 -12.21
C ALA A 147 -17.43 0.37 -11.66
N ARG A 148 -17.61 0.19 -10.37
CA ARG A 148 -18.91 0.29 -9.69
C ARG A 148 -19.48 1.71 -9.77
N GLU A 149 -18.67 2.70 -9.44
CA GLU A 149 -19.12 4.10 -9.31
C GLU A 149 -19.33 4.79 -10.64
N SER A 150 -18.70 4.33 -11.73
CA SER A 150 -18.91 4.88 -13.08
C SER A 150 -20.29 4.56 -13.68
N GLY A 151 -20.99 3.56 -13.13
CA GLY A 151 -22.31 3.16 -13.63
C GLY A 151 -22.35 2.73 -15.10
N ARG A 152 -21.20 2.32 -15.67
CA ARG A 152 -21.01 1.98 -17.09
C ARG A 152 -20.56 0.55 -17.28
N PHE A 153 -20.84 -0.02 -18.46
CA PHE A 153 -20.16 -1.23 -18.90
C PHE A 153 -18.70 -0.91 -19.26
N TRP A 154 -17.76 -1.66 -18.71
CA TRP A 154 -16.35 -1.46 -19.03
C TRP A 154 -15.93 -2.23 -20.29
N GLY A 155 -16.50 -3.39 -20.54
CA GLY A 155 -16.32 -4.12 -21.78
C GLY A 155 -17.32 -3.74 -22.86
N MET A 156 -16.97 -3.98 -24.11
CA MET A 156 -17.91 -3.85 -25.23
C MET A 156 -19.06 -4.84 -25.07
N LEU A 157 -20.29 -4.38 -25.23
CA LEU A 157 -21.48 -5.20 -25.19
C LEU A 157 -22.28 -4.98 -26.47
N THR A 158 -22.65 -6.06 -27.17
CA THR A 158 -23.53 -6.02 -28.32
C THR A 158 -24.77 -6.87 -28.07
N THR A 159 -25.92 -6.28 -28.17
CA THR A 159 -27.24 -6.92 -28.00
C THR A 159 -28.16 -6.55 -29.16
N ALA A 160 -29.35 -7.16 -29.19
CA ALA A 160 -30.39 -6.77 -30.13
C ALA A 160 -30.84 -5.29 -29.98
N ALA A 161 -30.63 -4.70 -28.79
CA ALA A 161 -30.91 -3.29 -28.49
C ALA A 161 -29.82 -2.32 -28.97
N GLY A 162 -28.65 -2.84 -29.41
CA GLY A 162 -27.54 -2.03 -29.90
C GLY A 162 -26.20 -2.41 -29.30
N THR A 163 -25.19 -1.61 -29.63
CA THR A 163 -23.80 -1.79 -29.16
C THR A 163 -23.40 -0.68 -28.20
N ILE A 164 -22.91 -1.08 -27.04
CA ILE A 164 -22.33 -0.18 -26.04
C ILE A 164 -20.80 -0.25 -26.18
N ARG A 165 -20.16 0.93 -26.31
CA ARG A 165 -18.71 1.03 -26.40
C ARG A 165 -18.06 0.79 -25.05
N PRO A 166 -16.84 0.24 -25.01
CA PRO A 166 -16.06 0.08 -23.78
C PRO A 166 -15.81 1.43 -23.09
N ALA A 167 -15.78 1.42 -21.77
CA ALA A 167 -15.35 2.58 -21.00
C ALA A 167 -13.89 2.95 -21.32
N LYS A 168 -13.58 4.23 -21.32
CA LYS A 168 -12.23 4.79 -21.45
C LYS A 168 -11.70 5.06 -20.05
N VAL A 169 -10.63 4.39 -19.70
CA VAL A 169 -10.00 4.49 -18.39
C VAL A 169 -8.58 5.03 -18.54
N MET A 170 -8.26 6.07 -17.79
CA MET A 170 -6.91 6.60 -17.72
C MET A 170 -6.31 6.32 -16.35
N VAL A 171 -5.08 5.80 -16.33
CA VAL A 171 -4.33 5.53 -15.10
C VAL A 171 -3.13 6.47 -15.04
N LEU A 172 -3.03 7.28 -14.01
CA LEU A 172 -1.95 8.25 -13.79
C LEU A 172 -1.00 7.74 -12.69
N GLY A 173 0.23 7.48 -13.09
CA GLY A 173 1.24 6.75 -12.33
C GLY A 173 1.21 5.25 -12.70
N ALA A 174 2.34 4.72 -13.13
CA ALA A 174 2.51 3.31 -13.48
C ALA A 174 3.53 2.63 -12.55
N GLY A 175 3.41 2.90 -11.25
CA GLY A 175 4.00 2.08 -10.20
C GLY A 175 3.20 0.78 -10.01
N VAL A 176 3.47 0.03 -8.94
CA VAL A 176 2.81 -1.27 -8.70
C VAL A 176 1.28 -1.15 -8.70
N ALA A 177 0.73 -0.17 -7.97
CA ALA A 177 -0.72 0.06 -7.93
C ALA A 177 -1.29 0.43 -9.30
N GLY A 178 -0.63 1.34 -10.02
CA GLY A 178 -1.07 1.78 -11.34
C GLY A 178 -1.02 0.67 -12.39
N LEU A 179 0.05 -0.11 -12.44
CA LEU A 179 0.15 -1.26 -13.35
C LEU A 179 -0.91 -2.31 -13.02
N GLN A 180 -1.19 -2.56 -11.73
CA GLN A 180 -2.27 -3.44 -11.33
C GLN A 180 -3.64 -2.88 -11.75
N ALA A 181 -3.85 -1.57 -11.64
CA ALA A 181 -5.08 -0.93 -12.12
C ALA A 181 -5.23 -1.06 -13.65
N VAL A 182 -4.14 -0.83 -14.43
CA VAL A 182 -4.12 -1.07 -15.87
C VAL A 182 -4.51 -2.51 -16.19
N ALA A 183 -3.86 -3.48 -15.56
CA ALA A 183 -4.12 -4.91 -15.79
C ALA A 183 -5.57 -5.29 -15.47
N THR A 184 -6.09 -4.79 -14.35
CA THR A 184 -7.47 -5.09 -13.89
C THR A 184 -8.49 -4.45 -14.83
N ALA A 185 -8.33 -3.18 -15.18
CA ALA A 185 -9.21 -2.47 -16.09
C ALA A 185 -9.25 -3.13 -17.49
N LYS A 186 -8.10 -3.59 -17.99
CA LYS A 186 -8.01 -4.36 -19.24
C LYS A 186 -8.77 -5.68 -19.17
N ARG A 187 -8.64 -6.43 -18.07
CA ARG A 187 -9.37 -7.69 -17.87
C ARG A 187 -10.87 -7.52 -17.83
N ILE A 188 -11.36 -6.41 -17.28
CA ILE A 188 -12.79 -6.07 -17.28
C ILE A 188 -13.27 -5.63 -18.68
N GLY A 189 -12.35 -5.25 -19.57
CA GLY A 189 -12.64 -4.96 -20.98
C GLY A 189 -12.58 -3.49 -21.35
N ALA A 190 -12.07 -2.61 -20.48
CA ALA A 190 -11.91 -1.19 -20.74
C ALA A 190 -10.85 -0.88 -21.84
N ILE A 191 -10.98 0.28 -22.46
CA ILE A 191 -9.90 0.90 -23.23
C ILE A 191 -9.06 1.68 -22.27
N VAL A 192 -7.83 1.20 -22.02
CA VAL A 192 -6.96 1.76 -20.98
C VAL A 192 -5.82 2.55 -21.57
N THR A 193 -5.65 3.79 -21.10
CA THR A 193 -4.47 4.63 -21.32
C THR A 193 -3.73 4.77 -19.99
N GLY A 194 -2.41 4.57 -19.97
CA GLY A 194 -1.58 4.76 -18.79
C GLY A 194 -0.58 5.89 -19.00
N PHE A 195 -0.29 6.64 -17.96
CA PHE A 195 0.71 7.70 -17.95
C PHE A 195 1.72 7.51 -16.83
N ASP A 196 2.98 7.69 -17.15
CA ASP A 196 4.07 7.82 -16.17
C ASP A 196 5.18 8.69 -16.78
N ILE A 197 5.88 9.44 -15.96
CA ILE A 197 6.98 10.29 -16.38
C ILE A 197 8.27 9.50 -16.63
N ARG A 198 8.35 8.25 -16.16
CA ARG A 198 9.47 7.33 -16.41
C ARG A 198 9.22 6.56 -17.70
N ARG A 199 10.15 6.62 -18.64
CA ARG A 199 10.02 5.92 -19.93
C ARG A 199 9.96 4.40 -19.80
N ALA A 200 10.68 3.83 -18.83
CA ALA A 200 10.63 2.39 -18.53
C ALA A 200 9.21 1.89 -18.20
N ALA A 201 8.35 2.73 -17.64
CA ALA A 201 6.97 2.40 -17.34
C ALA A 201 6.08 2.27 -18.58
N TRP A 202 6.43 2.89 -19.72
CA TRP A 202 5.65 2.84 -20.96
C TRP A 202 5.60 1.42 -21.53
N GLU A 203 6.72 0.72 -21.54
CA GLU A 203 6.77 -0.69 -21.97
C GLU A 203 5.96 -1.59 -21.03
N GLN A 204 5.99 -1.30 -19.72
CA GLN A 204 5.21 -2.04 -18.73
C GLN A 204 3.70 -1.86 -18.97
N ILE A 205 3.24 -0.63 -19.20
CA ILE A 205 1.85 -0.32 -19.57
C ILE A 205 1.45 -1.08 -20.84
N ALA A 206 2.28 -1.03 -21.87
CA ALA A 206 2.02 -1.69 -23.15
C ALA A 206 1.95 -3.23 -22.99
N SER A 207 2.83 -3.82 -22.18
CA SER A 207 2.87 -5.27 -21.92
C SER A 207 1.58 -5.78 -21.25
N LEU A 208 0.89 -4.92 -20.49
CA LEU A 208 -0.41 -5.23 -19.88
C LEU A 208 -1.59 -4.95 -20.81
N GLY A 209 -1.33 -4.55 -22.05
CA GLY A 209 -2.33 -4.23 -23.06
C GLY A 209 -2.95 -2.84 -22.90
N GLY A 210 -2.40 -1.97 -22.06
CA GLY A 210 -2.70 -0.56 -22.00
C GLY A 210 -2.00 0.21 -23.14
N ARG A 211 -2.43 1.43 -23.41
CA ARG A 211 -1.76 2.34 -24.32
C ARG A 211 -0.99 3.38 -23.48
N PRO A 212 0.33 3.47 -23.59
CA PRO A 212 1.06 4.54 -22.91
C PRO A 212 0.68 5.91 -23.51
N LEU A 213 0.51 6.91 -22.66
CA LEU A 213 0.46 8.30 -23.05
C LEU A 213 1.90 8.83 -23.02
N GLU A 214 2.50 8.92 -24.17
CA GLU A 214 3.88 9.37 -24.33
C GLU A 214 3.91 10.89 -24.46
N LEU A 215 4.66 11.56 -23.58
CA LEU A 215 4.87 12.99 -23.59
C LEU A 215 6.35 13.25 -23.91
N ASP A 216 6.68 13.32 -25.21
CA ASP A 216 8.07 13.39 -25.71
C ASP A 216 8.82 14.66 -25.28
N PHE A 217 8.09 15.69 -24.86
CA PHE A 217 8.68 16.95 -24.41
C PHE A 217 9.24 16.88 -22.98
N ILE A 218 8.92 15.81 -22.23
CA ILE A 218 9.45 15.59 -20.88
C ILE A 218 10.68 14.70 -21.00
N PRO A 219 11.85 15.13 -20.48
CA PRO A 219 13.00 14.25 -20.34
C PRO A 219 12.66 13.07 -19.44
N ASP A 220 13.33 11.93 -19.68
CA ASP A 220 13.15 10.77 -18.81
C ASP A 220 13.38 11.16 -17.34
N ALA A 221 12.40 10.86 -16.52
CA ALA A 221 12.38 11.23 -15.12
C ALA A 221 12.66 10.03 -14.21
N GLU A 222 13.41 9.03 -14.67
CA GLU A 222 13.84 7.93 -13.82
C GLU A 222 14.81 8.43 -12.73
N GLY A 223 14.52 8.09 -11.48
CA GLY A 223 15.28 8.45 -10.30
C GLY A 223 15.80 7.22 -9.55
N GLU A 224 16.35 7.42 -8.37
CA GLU A 224 16.88 6.35 -7.54
C GLU A 224 15.77 5.41 -7.04
N GLY A 225 16.09 4.11 -6.90
CA GLY A 225 15.18 3.10 -6.36
C GLY A 225 13.93 2.83 -7.19
N GLY A 226 13.93 3.23 -8.50
CA GLY A 226 12.79 3.04 -9.40
C GLY A 226 11.66 4.05 -9.20
N TYR A 227 11.88 5.09 -8.40
CA TYR A 227 10.97 6.23 -8.29
C TYR A 227 11.28 7.29 -9.36
N ALA A 228 10.32 8.16 -9.62
CA ALA A 228 10.52 9.30 -10.48
C ALA A 228 11.34 10.39 -9.75
N ARG A 229 12.24 11.08 -10.50
CA ARG A 229 12.81 12.33 -10.00
C ARG A 229 11.73 13.42 -9.90
N PRO A 230 11.89 14.40 -9.02
CA PRO A 230 11.04 15.58 -9.04
C PRO A 230 11.13 16.28 -10.42
N LEU A 231 9.98 16.73 -10.92
CA LEU A 231 9.90 17.60 -12.09
C LEU A 231 10.10 19.06 -11.66
N THR A 232 10.56 19.91 -12.56
CA THR A 232 10.54 21.35 -12.38
C THR A 232 9.11 21.88 -12.43
N ASP A 233 8.89 23.12 -11.98
CA ASP A 233 7.55 23.73 -12.03
C ASP A 233 7.04 23.87 -13.48
N GLU A 234 7.91 24.18 -14.42
CA GLU A 234 7.58 24.27 -15.85
C GLU A 234 7.23 22.89 -16.44
N GLU A 235 8.01 21.84 -16.10
CA GLU A 235 7.70 20.46 -16.51
C GLU A 235 6.35 20.02 -15.92
N ASN A 236 6.07 20.34 -14.66
CA ASN A 236 4.80 20.03 -14.00
C ASN A 236 3.61 20.74 -14.67
N GLU A 237 3.76 21.99 -15.08
CA GLU A 237 2.72 22.74 -15.80
C GLU A 237 2.42 22.09 -17.14
N GLN A 238 3.46 21.80 -17.94
CA GLN A 238 3.31 21.13 -19.24
C GLN A 238 2.65 19.75 -19.11
N VAL A 239 3.00 18.98 -18.06
CA VAL A 239 2.35 17.71 -17.77
C VAL A 239 0.88 17.91 -17.47
N ARG A 240 0.51 18.85 -16.58
CA ARG A 240 -0.88 19.12 -16.22
C ARG A 240 -1.71 19.51 -17.44
N ASP A 241 -1.19 20.36 -18.32
CA ASP A 241 -1.88 20.78 -19.56
C ASP A 241 -2.16 19.58 -20.48
N ALA A 242 -1.13 18.75 -20.72
CA ALA A 242 -1.30 17.55 -21.55
C ALA A 242 -2.26 16.54 -20.92
N LEU A 243 -2.25 16.38 -19.59
CA LEU A 243 -3.18 15.52 -18.89
C LEU A 243 -4.61 16.07 -18.94
N ALA A 244 -4.82 17.38 -18.82
CA ALA A 244 -6.14 18.01 -18.88
C ALA A 244 -6.84 17.75 -20.22
N GLU A 245 -6.12 17.86 -21.37
CA GLU A 245 -6.67 17.54 -22.69
C GLU A 245 -7.09 16.08 -22.80
N ASN A 246 -6.35 15.17 -22.20
CA ASN A 246 -6.64 13.75 -22.21
C ASN A 246 -7.75 13.38 -21.23
N ALA A 247 -7.79 13.99 -20.05
CA ALA A 247 -8.79 13.79 -19.00
C ALA A 247 -10.22 14.06 -19.50
N ALA A 248 -10.42 15.13 -20.27
CA ALA A 248 -11.71 15.50 -20.84
C ALA A 248 -12.37 14.39 -21.71
N ARG A 249 -11.60 13.41 -22.16
CA ARG A 249 -12.07 12.32 -23.03
C ARG A 249 -12.24 10.99 -22.29
N GLN A 250 -12.01 10.97 -20.99
CA GLN A 250 -12.07 9.75 -20.19
C GLN A 250 -13.41 9.63 -19.46
N ASP A 251 -13.85 8.39 -19.31
CA ASP A 251 -15.01 8.07 -18.45
C ASP A 251 -14.55 7.87 -17.00
N VAL A 252 -13.31 7.41 -16.82
CA VAL A 252 -12.72 7.11 -15.51
C VAL A 252 -11.24 7.51 -15.49
N ILE A 253 -10.82 8.11 -14.39
CA ILE A 253 -9.40 8.34 -14.08
C ILE A 253 -9.06 7.64 -12.76
N ILE A 254 -7.96 6.91 -12.72
CA ILE A 254 -7.40 6.32 -11.52
C ILE A 254 -6.01 6.92 -11.33
N THR A 255 -5.79 7.60 -10.20
CA THR A 255 -4.50 8.24 -9.92
C THR A 255 -3.76 7.49 -8.82
N THR A 256 -2.46 7.28 -9.04
CA THR A 256 -1.60 6.48 -8.15
C THR A 256 -0.20 7.07 -7.99
N ALA A 257 0.01 8.32 -8.40
CA ALA A 257 1.32 8.96 -8.33
C ALA A 257 1.62 9.40 -6.89
N ALA A 258 2.47 8.68 -6.22
CA ALA A 258 2.90 8.97 -4.86
C ALA A 258 4.41 8.77 -4.72
N ILE A 259 5.04 9.60 -3.91
CA ILE A 259 6.42 9.47 -3.49
C ILE A 259 6.42 9.31 -1.97
N PRO A 260 6.96 8.22 -1.43
CA PRO A 260 6.98 8.01 0.02
C PRO A 260 7.59 9.18 0.77
N GLY A 261 6.92 9.63 1.85
CA GLY A 261 7.37 10.72 2.70
C GLY A 261 7.22 12.14 2.12
N ARG A 262 6.55 12.30 0.96
CA ARG A 262 6.29 13.61 0.34
C ARG A 262 4.82 13.77 -0.02
N PRO A 263 4.31 15.01 -0.10
CA PRO A 263 3.00 15.28 -0.66
C PRO A 263 2.91 14.76 -2.10
N ALA A 264 1.74 14.21 -2.46
CA ALA A 264 1.49 13.76 -3.82
C ALA A 264 1.48 14.92 -4.82
N PRO A 265 1.99 14.73 -6.04
CA PRO A 265 1.93 15.76 -7.07
C PRO A 265 0.50 15.97 -7.55
N ILE A 266 0.07 17.22 -7.73
CA ILE A 266 -1.21 17.52 -8.39
C ILE A 266 -1.06 17.28 -9.90
N LEU A 267 -1.85 16.35 -10.42
CA LEU A 267 -1.88 15.97 -11.84
C LEU A 267 -3.19 16.41 -12.52
N ILE A 268 -4.29 16.44 -11.78
CA ILE A 268 -5.62 16.81 -12.26
C ILE A 268 -6.07 18.07 -11.50
N THR A 269 -6.14 19.18 -12.20
CA THR A 269 -6.61 20.45 -11.63
C THR A 269 -8.14 20.52 -11.60
N GLU A 270 -8.71 21.45 -10.80
CA GLU A 270 -10.15 21.73 -10.81
C GLU A 270 -10.63 22.11 -12.23
N ALA A 271 -9.82 22.88 -12.97
CA ALA A 271 -10.13 23.23 -14.35
C ALA A 271 -10.17 22.00 -15.28
N ALA A 272 -9.31 21.01 -15.06
CA ALA A 272 -9.34 19.76 -15.84
C ALA A 272 -10.62 18.95 -15.51
N VAL A 273 -11.02 18.89 -14.25
CA VAL A 273 -12.27 18.24 -13.81
C VAL A 273 -13.49 18.89 -14.47
N ALA A 274 -13.54 20.23 -14.50
CA ALA A 274 -14.63 20.97 -15.10
C ALA A 274 -14.81 20.70 -16.62
N ASN A 275 -13.79 20.18 -17.29
CA ASN A 275 -13.85 19.79 -18.70
C ASN A 275 -14.20 18.31 -18.92
N MET A 276 -14.36 17.52 -17.87
CA MET A 276 -14.78 16.11 -17.98
C MET A 276 -16.29 16.02 -18.22
N GLU A 277 -16.70 14.94 -18.86
CA GLU A 277 -18.14 14.69 -19.07
C GLU A 277 -18.83 14.37 -17.73
N PRO A 278 -20.05 14.92 -17.47
CA PRO A 278 -20.84 14.52 -16.32
C PRO A 278 -21.06 13.00 -16.25
N GLY A 279 -20.95 12.41 -15.07
CA GLY A 279 -20.97 10.97 -14.84
C GLY A 279 -19.59 10.30 -14.93
N SER A 280 -18.52 11.08 -15.18
CA SER A 280 -17.16 10.59 -15.06
C SER A 280 -16.74 10.40 -13.59
N VAL A 281 -15.75 9.56 -13.36
CA VAL A 281 -15.28 9.19 -12.02
C VAL A 281 -13.76 9.33 -11.93
N ILE A 282 -13.28 9.92 -10.85
CA ILE A 282 -11.87 9.93 -10.45
C ILE A 282 -11.73 9.12 -9.17
N VAL A 283 -10.82 8.16 -9.12
CA VAL A 283 -10.42 7.46 -7.89
C VAL A 283 -8.97 7.78 -7.62
N ASP A 284 -8.72 8.46 -6.51
CA ASP A 284 -7.41 9.00 -6.17
C ASP A 284 -6.78 8.22 -5.01
N LEU A 285 -5.83 7.33 -5.34
CA LEU A 285 -5.14 6.51 -4.35
C LEU A 285 -4.15 7.32 -3.50
N ALA A 286 -3.78 8.52 -3.96
CA ALA A 286 -2.87 9.40 -3.23
C ALA A 286 -3.59 10.32 -2.23
N ALA A 287 -4.88 10.12 -1.99
CA ALA A 287 -5.71 10.98 -1.14
C ALA A 287 -5.11 11.26 0.24
N GLU A 288 -4.52 10.25 0.89
CA GLU A 288 -3.93 10.39 2.24
C GLU A 288 -2.64 11.24 2.26
N THR A 289 -2.02 11.48 1.10
CA THR A 289 -0.82 12.30 0.95
C THR A 289 -1.07 13.61 0.21
N GLY A 290 -2.32 14.07 0.18
CA GLY A 290 -2.74 15.33 -0.43
C GLY A 290 -3.49 15.19 -1.74
N GLY A 291 -3.47 14.01 -2.36
CA GLY A 291 -4.18 13.71 -3.60
C GLY A 291 -3.43 14.13 -4.87
N ASN A 292 -3.72 13.44 -5.97
CA ASN A 292 -3.28 13.81 -7.31
C ASN A 292 -4.32 14.70 -8.03
N CYS A 293 -5.54 14.78 -7.53
CA CYS A 293 -6.56 15.71 -7.99
C CYS A 293 -6.77 16.82 -6.95
N GLU A 294 -6.82 18.07 -7.39
CA GLU A 294 -7.01 19.24 -6.50
C GLU A 294 -8.26 19.16 -5.64
N LEU A 295 -9.29 18.48 -6.12
CA LEU A 295 -10.59 18.36 -5.45
C LEU A 295 -10.68 17.13 -4.56
N THR A 296 -9.60 16.36 -4.40
CA THR A 296 -9.60 15.15 -3.58
C THR A 296 -9.65 15.50 -2.11
N GLU A 297 -10.61 14.89 -1.41
CA GLU A 297 -10.70 14.90 0.04
C GLU A 297 -10.53 13.49 0.59
N ALA A 298 -9.54 13.27 1.44
CA ALA A 298 -9.23 11.93 1.97
C ALA A 298 -10.40 11.35 2.79
N GLY A 299 -10.84 10.16 2.45
CA GLY A 299 -11.97 9.47 3.08
C GLY A 299 -13.35 9.96 2.62
N GLN A 300 -13.43 10.81 1.60
CA GLN A 300 -14.67 11.39 1.10
C GLN A 300 -14.89 11.10 -0.38
N THR A 301 -16.13 11.25 -0.78
CA THR A 301 -16.53 11.37 -2.20
C THR A 301 -17.03 12.79 -2.42
N VAL A 302 -16.33 13.54 -3.25
CA VAL A 302 -16.71 14.90 -3.68
C VAL A 302 -17.38 14.81 -5.06
N GLU A 303 -18.41 15.59 -5.29
CA GLU A 303 -19.04 15.72 -6.60
C GLU A 303 -18.88 17.17 -7.08
N ARG A 304 -18.32 17.35 -8.28
CA ARG A 304 -18.16 18.65 -8.92
C ARG A 304 -18.55 18.54 -10.37
N ASP A 305 -19.51 19.38 -10.80
CA ASP A 305 -20.03 19.43 -12.19
C ASP A 305 -20.47 18.06 -12.75
N GLY A 306 -21.00 17.21 -11.87
CA GLY A 306 -21.43 15.84 -12.20
C GLY A 306 -20.29 14.83 -12.30
N VAL A 307 -19.05 15.20 -11.95
CA VAL A 307 -17.89 14.30 -11.85
C VAL A 307 -17.73 13.88 -10.38
N LYS A 308 -17.62 12.58 -10.12
CA LYS A 308 -17.32 12.05 -8.79
C LYS A 308 -15.81 11.96 -8.58
N ILE A 309 -15.30 12.54 -7.50
CA ILE A 309 -13.91 12.42 -7.04
C ILE A 309 -13.92 11.63 -5.74
N ILE A 310 -13.32 10.45 -5.75
CA ILE A 310 -13.30 9.51 -4.63
C ILE A 310 -11.89 9.47 -4.11
N GLY A 311 -11.70 9.91 -2.85
CA GLY A 311 -10.43 9.88 -2.12
C GLY A 311 -10.43 8.75 -1.07
N PRO A 312 -10.31 7.47 -1.46
CA PRO A 312 -10.40 6.38 -0.50
C PRO A 312 -9.21 6.36 0.45
N ARG A 313 -9.43 5.80 1.63
CA ARG A 313 -8.37 5.49 2.59
C ARG A 313 -8.15 3.99 2.67
N ASN A 314 -6.92 3.60 2.95
CA ASN A 314 -6.56 2.22 3.26
C ASN A 314 -7.14 1.17 2.29
N LEU A 315 -7.01 1.41 0.98
CA LEU A 315 -7.58 0.55 -0.07
C LEU A 315 -7.13 -0.91 -0.01
N ALA A 316 -5.94 -1.21 0.51
CA ALA A 316 -5.48 -2.59 0.65
C ALA A 316 -6.38 -3.37 1.62
N SER A 317 -6.95 -2.68 2.62
CA SER A 317 -7.86 -3.26 3.60
C SER A 317 -9.24 -3.63 3.04
N GLU A 318 -9.61 -3.13 1.86
CA GLU A 318 -10.82 -3.54 1.13
C GLU A 318 -10.75 -4.99 0.59
N LEU A 319 -9.55 -5.59 0.62
CA LEU A 319 -9.29 -6.97 0.23
C LEU A 319 -8.61 -7.73 1.37
N PRO A 320 -9.20 -7.74 2.58
CA PRO A 320 -8.49 -8.07 3.80
C PRO A 320 -7.87 -9.48 3.77
N GLY A 321 -8.55 -10.48 3.19
CA GLY A 321 -8.02 -11.84 3.10
C GLY A 321 -6.72 -11.93 2.31
N HIS A 322 -6.71 -11.44 1.07
CA HIS A 322 -5.53 -11.51 0.21
C HIS A 322 -4.44 -10.50 0.61
N ALA A 323 -4.82 -9.30 1.03
CA ALA A 323 -3.86 -8.31 1.51
C ALA A 323 -3.14 -8.81 2.77
N SER A 324 -3.85 -9.46 3.69
CA SER A 324 -3.24 -10.12 4.86
C SER A 324 -2.32 -11.26 4.46
N GLN A 325 -2.73 -12.10 3.52
CA GLN A 325 -1.89 -13.20 3.03
C GLN A 325 -0.57 -12.71 2.46
N LEU A 326 -0.61 -11.65 1.64
CA LEU A 326 0.59 -11.05 1.05
C LEU A 326 1.46 -10.40 2.12
N TYR A 327 0.86 -9.61 3.02
CA TYR A 327 1.57 -8.95 4.11
C TYR A 327 2.22 -9.96 5.06
N ALA A 328 1.47 -10.97 5.47
CA ALA A 328 1.97 -12.03 6.34
C ALA A 328 3.18 -12.74 5.75
N LYS A 329 3.19 -12.92 4.41
CA LYS A 329 4.35 -13.51 3.72
C LYS A 329 5.56 -12.58 3.71
N ASN A 330 5.34 -11.26 3.57
CA ASN A 330 6.42 -10.29 3.68
C ASN A 330 7.04 -10.32 5.10
N VAL A 331 6.19 -10.34 6.13
CA VAL A 331 6.63 -10.42 7.53
C VAL A 331 7.34 -11.75 7.83
N GLU A 332 6.80 -12.87 7.36
CA GLU A 332 7.44 -14.19 7.52
C GLU A 332 8.85 -14.20 6.94
N ASN A 333 9.05 -13.62 5.75
CA ASN A 333 10.37 -13.54 5.13
C ASN A 333 11.33 -12.63 5.93
N LEU A 334 10.85 -11.51 6.49
CA LEU A 334 11.66 -10.66 7.35
C LEU A 334 12.04 -11.38 8.65
N LEU A 335 11.08 -12.06 9.30
CA LEU A 335 11.33 -12.88 10.49
C LEU A 335 12.35 -13.99 10.21
N GLY A 336 12.37 -14.53 8.99
CA GLY A 336 13.33 -15.54 8.57
C GLY A 336 14.80 -15.05 8.55
N LEU A 337 15.04 -13.72 8.54
CA LEU A 337 16.38 -13.14 8.73
C LEU A 337 16.73 -12.94 10.22
N MET A 338 15.73 -12.98 11.10
CA MET A 338 15.89 -12.66 12.53
C MET A 338 15.79 -13.90 13.43
N ILE A 339 15.28 -15.01 12.90
CA ILE A 339 15.09 -16.26 13.65
C ILE A 339 16.06 -17.29 13.13
N THR A 340 16.93 -17.80 14.00
CA THR A 340 17.85 -18.89 13.66
C THR A 340 17.11 -20.23 13.54
N ASP A 341 17.74 -21.23 12.93
CA ASP A 341 17.19 -22.61 12.85
C ASP A 341 16.93 -23.21 14.24
N GLU A 342 17.61 -22.70 15.29
CA GLU A 342 17.40 -23.09 16.69
C GLU A 342 16.29 -22.29 17.39
N GLY A 343 15.57 -21.43 16.66
CA GLY A 343 14.48 -20.58 17.19
C GLY A 343 14.93 -19.45 18.10
N LYS A 344 16.18 -19.05 18.02
CA LYS A 344 16.69 -17.86 18.71
C LYS A 344 16.42 -16.61 17.86
N PHE A 345 16.07 -15.52 18.54
CA PHE A 345 15.91 -14.22 17.89
C PHE A 345 17.25 -13.48 17.94
N GLU A 346 17.84 -13.26 16.79
CA GLU A 346 19.13 -12.61 16.63
C GLU A 346 19.01 -11.50 15.58
N LEU A 347 19.53 -10.32 15.89
CA LEU A 347 19.52 -9.16 14.99
C LEU A 347 20.96 -8.91 14.50
N ASP A 348 21.18 -9.14 13.22
CA ASP A 348 22.43 -8.83 12.55
C ASP A 348 22.32 -7.48 11.83
N PHE A 349 22.83 -6.42 12.40
CA PHE A 349 22.84 -5.08 11.80
C PHE A 349 23.92 -4.89 10.73
N GLU A 350 24.75 -5.91 10.43
CA GLU A 350 25.58 -5.92 9.22
C GLU A 350 24.75 -6.30 7.98
N ASP A 351 23.58 -6.92 8.18
CA ASP A 351 22.61 -7.19 7.13
C ASP A 351 21.89 -5.88 6.72
N ASP A 352 22.01 -5.51 5.44
CA ASP A 352 21.48 -4.27 4.87
C ASP A 352 19.95 -4.15 4.98
N ILE A 353 19.21 -5.27 5.01
CA ILE A 353 17.74 -5.28 5.16
C ILE A 353 17.37 -4.99 6.62
N ILE A 354 18.01 -5.68 7.56
CA ILE A 354 17.78 -5.51 9.01
C ILE A 354 18.12 -4.07 9.42
N ASP A 355 19.26 -3.56 8.99
CA ASP A 355 19.68 -2.19 9.31
C ASP A 355 18.74 -1.14 8.73
N ALA A 356 18.38 -1.26 7.45
CA ALA A 356 17.49 -0.32 6.79
C ALA A 356 16.06 -0.35 7.34
N ALA A 357 15.54 -1.52 7.71
CA ALA A 357 14.18 -1.65 8.25
C ALA A 357 14.08 -1.17 9.70
N CYS A 358 15.17 -1.19 10.48
CA CYS A 358 15.18 -0.82 11.89
C CYS A 358 15.06 0.70 12.07
N VAL A 359 14.01 1.17 12.76
CA VAL A 359 13.77 2.60 13.03
C VAL A 359 14.10 3.02 14.46
N ALA A 360 14.08 2.07 15.40
CA ALA A 360 14.46 2.31 16.79
C ALA A 360 15.12 1.06 17.37
N HIS A 361 16.17 1.24 18.16
CA HIS A 361 16.88 0.16 18.84
C HIS A 361 17.66 0.71 20.04
N GLU A 362 17.63 -0.01 21.17
CA GLU A 362 18.37 0.32 22.40
C GLU A 362 18.17 1.78 22.89
N GLY A 363 16.96 2.32 22.70
CA GLY A 363 16.61 3.67 23.11
C GLY A 363 17.00 4.77 22.13
N GLU A 364 17.54 4.44 20.97
CA GLU A 364 17.97 5.37 19.94
C GLU A 364 17.16 5.19 18.63
N ILE A 365 16.94 6.30 17.91
CA ILE A 365 16.39 6.28 16.56
C ILE A 365 17.51 5.92 15.59
N ARG A 366 17.28 4.91 14.74
CA ARG A 366 18.25 4.45 13.75
C ARG A 366 18.00 5.06 12.37
N GLY A 367 19.10 5.36 11.70
CA GLY A 367 19.11 5.90 10.33
C GLY A 367 18.64 7.36 10.23
N GLU A 368 18.91 7.98 9.08
CA GLU A 368 18.35 9.29 8.76
C GLU A 368 16.87 9.12 8.35
N ARG A 369 15.95 9.53 9.22
CA ARG A 369 14.50 9.45 9.02
C ARG A 369 13.91 10.81 8.63
N THR A 370 14.63 11.55 7.79
CA THR A 370 14.11 12.76 7.15
C THR A 370 13.34 12.40 5.88
N ALA A 371 12.31 13.17 5.55
CA ALA A 371 11.56 12.98 4.30
C ALA A 371 12.52 12.94 3.11
N ARG A 372 12.48 11.85 2.35
CA ARG A 372 13.30 11.63 1.16
C ARG A 372 12.84 12.48 -0.01
#